data_76e3e5466ba0a1c0dd93bc3ff35003b1
#
_entry.id   76e3e5466ba0a1c0dd93bc3ff35003b1
#
_cell.length_a   1.000
_cell.length_b   1.000
_cell.length_c   1.000
_cell.angle_alpha   90.00
_cell.angle_beta   90.00
_cell.angle_gamma   90.00
#
_symmetry.space_group_name_H-M   'P 1'
#
loop_
_entity.id
_entity.type
_entity.pdbx_description
1 polymer ?
#
loop_
_entity_poly.entity_id
_entity_poly.type
_entity_poly.pdbx_seq_one_letter_code
_entity_poly.pdbx_strand_id
1 'polypeptide(L)'
;MINEETRAFIAAHASDDVRRLALNAKVAEGVDLRAALVQIEGAQRLKYKAPRFAATAGVEFPERISLEQCSSEATAAYKADIIRRAVAARGCMADLTGGLGVDFMAMSPCFEKAVYVERNEELCALARNNFPAMGLGGFSVVCAEAEEFLSSMKPVDFMFLDPARRSNCNRKVVLLGDCTPDVTRLLPSIRERCSCLMLKLSPMLDISAAGAALGKCTEIHVVAVGGEVKEIIAFIDFSCESDTLIVCSDICGAQTFVFSFRMREERAAVCDFTDEIGNFLYEPAAPVLKAGAFRLPAQRYGLKKLHPNTHLYTSDEINRDFIGKIFKVESVAGFSKKEIKQLCSSLPQANVAVRNFPMRAEELHSRLRIKDGGDGYVFGVTLYSGRHVLVSCRLVPRGKVEAF
;
A
#
# COMPACT_ATOMS: atom_id res chain seq x y z
N MET A 1 16.46 16.28 24.01
CA MET A 1 15.48 17.38 23.82
C MET A 1 16.17 18.53 23.11
N ILE A 2 15.54 19.04 22.07
CA ILE A 2 16.06 20.13 21.21
C ILE A 2 15.89 21.45 21.98
N ASN A 3 16.97 22.24 22.13
CA ASN A 3 16.95 23.56 22.78
C ASN A 3 16.23 24.62 21.92
N GLU A 4 15.99 25.80 22.48
CA GLU A 4 15.22 26.87 21.86
C GLU A 4 15.92 27.45 20.62
N GLU A 5 17.24 27.63 20.68
CA GLU A 5 18.06 28.12 19.56
C GLU A 5 18.02 27.17 18.36
N THR A 6 18.11 25.86 18.61
CA THR A 6 18.00 24.84 17.56
C THR A 6 16.59 24.80 16.97
N ARG A 7 15.53 24.96 17.79
CA ARG A 7 14.15 25.05 17.27
C ARG A 7 13.94 26.28 16.40
N ALA A 8 14.47 27.44 16.79
CA ALA A 8 14.41 28.65 15.98
C ALA A 8 15.11 28.45 14.63
N PHE A 9 16.28 27.80 14.62
CA PHE A 9 16.99 27.45 13.41
C PHE A 9 16.19 26.51 12.51
N ILE A 10 15.58 25.46 13.05
CA ILE A 10 14.71 24.51 12.31
C ILE A 10 13.56 25.26 11.63
N ALA A 11 12.88 26.15 12.38
CA ALA A 11 11.76 26.92 11.86
C ALA A 11 12.16 27.85 10.72
N ALA A 12 13.33 28.52 10.84
CA ALA A 12 13.84 29.42 9.81
C ALA A 12 14.26 28.70 8.53
N HIS A 13 14.68 27.43 8.62
CA HIS A 13 15.23 26.66 7.51
C HIS A 13 14.36 25.45 7.10
N ALA A 14 13.10 25.40 7.50
CA ALA A 14 12.21 24.24 7.32
C ALA A 14 12.03 23.83 5.82
N SER A 15 12.17 24.76 4.88
CA SER A 15 12.04 24.52 3.44
C SER A 15 13.37 24.44 2.67
N ASP A 16 14.50 24.65 3.35
CA ASP A 16 15.81 24.70 2.70
C ASP A 16 16.32 23.30 2.36
N ASP A 17 17.20 23.21 1.36
CA ASP A 17 17.87 21.95 1.02
C ASP A 17 18.83 21.52 2.12
N VAL A 18 18.55 20.39 2.75
CA VAL A 18 19.29 19.87 3.91
C VAL A 18 20.78 19.65 3.59
N ARG A 19 21.12 19.21 2.36
CA ARG A 19 22.50 18.97 1.96
C ARG A 19 23.25 20.29 1.83
N ARG A 20 22.58 21.34 1.30
CA ARG A 20 23.14 22.66 1.18
C ARG A 20 23.34 23.32 2.56
N LEU A 21 22.39 23.13 3.46
CA LEU A 21 22.52 23.58 4.87
C LEU A 21 23.69 22.92 5.56
N ALA A 22 23.85 21.59 5.43
CA ALA A 22 24.96 20.85 6.02
C ALA A 22 26.34 21.36 5.62
N LEU A 23 26.48 21.88 4.40
CA LEU A 23 27.74 22.35 3.84
C LEU A 23 28.03 23.84 4.12
N ASN A 24 27.00 24.67 4.18
CA ASN A 24 27.16 26.14 4.09
C ASN A 24 26.47 26.92 5.23
N ALA A 25 25.78 26.27 6.16
CA ALA A 25 25.06 27.00 7.21
C ALA A 25 26.02 27.72 8.15
N LYS A 26 25.80 29.04 8.33
CA LYS A 26 26.39 29.78 9.44
C LYS A 26 25.53 29.54 10.66
N VAL A 27 26.06 28.83 11.63
CA VAL A 27 25.37 28.41 12.84
C VAL A 27 25.64 29.37 13.97
N ALA A 28 24.59 29.86 14.62
CA ALA A 28 24.72 30.68 15.83
C ALA A 28 25.18 29.82 17.01
N GLU A 29 25.76 30.46 18.03
CA GLU A 29 26.13 29.78 19.26
C GLU A 29 24.91 29.14 19.93
N GLY A 30 25.03 27.89 20.40
CA GLY A 30 23.94 27.14 21.02
C GLY A 30 23.10 26.28 20.08
N VAL A 31 23.23 26.42 18.75
CA VAL A 31 22.49 25.59 17.79
C VAL A 31 23.18 24.25 17.58
N ASP A 32 22.49 23.14 17.84
CA ASP A 32 22.89 21.80 17.41
C ASP A 32 22.51 21.60 15.93
N LEU A 33 23.45 21.85 15.02
CA LEU A 33 23.22 21.73 13.58
C LEU A 33 22.86 20.29 13.18
N ARG A 34 23.48 19.27 13.78
CA ARG A 34 23.18 17.87 13.45
C ARG A 34 21.73 17.53 13.79
N ALA A 35 21.30 17.85 15.00
CA ALA A 35 19.92 17.66 15.41
C ALA A 35 18.95 18.45 14.53
N ALA A 36 19.28 19.72 14.20
CA ALA A 36 18.45 20.53 13.32
C ALA A 36 18.26 19.90 11.94
N LEU A 37 19.33 19.41 11.31
CA LEU A 37 19.26 18.78 9.99
C LEU A 37 18.40 17.52 10.00
N VAL A 38 18.49 16.67 11.04
CA VAL A 38 17.61 15.50 11.21
C VAL A 38 16.14 15.90 11.25
N GLN A 39 15.83 16.96 12.01
CA GLN A 39 14.44 17.44 12.15
C GLN A 39 13.90 18.02 10.83
N ILE A 40 14.69 18.86 10.15
CA ILE A 40 14.29 19.45 8.85
C ILE A 40 14.10 18.34 7.81
N GLU A 41 15.04 17.40 7.70
CA GLU A 41 14.92 16.26 6.79
C GLU A 41 13.70 15.40 7.12
N GLY A 42 13.45 15.11 8.40
CA GLY A 42 12.32 14.34 8.87
C GLY A 42 10.99 14.97 8.47
N ALA A 43 10.80 16.24 8.74
CA ALA A 43 9.60 16.98 8.37
C ALA A 43 9.38 17.02 6.84
N GLN A 44 10.44 17.28 6.06
CA GLN A 44 10.35 17.33 4.59
C GLN A 44 9.99 15.97 3.98
N ARG A 45 10.57 14.87 4.50
CA ARG A 45 10.28 13.51 4.03
C ARG A 45 8.86 13.06 4.33
N LEU A 46 8.35 13.40 5.52
CA LEU A 46 7.01 13.01 5.94
C LEU A 46 5.91 13.94 5.42
N LYS A 47 6.23 15.07 4.84
CA LYS A 47 5.25 16.07 4.36
C LYS A 47 4.12 15.48 3.51
N TYR A 48 4.41 14.48 2.69
CA TYR A 48 3.41 13.83 1.82
C TYR A 48 2.93 12.49 2.34
N LYS A 49 3.75 11.81 3.15
CA LYS A 49 3.47 10.47 3.68
C LYS A 49 2.65 10.53 4.97
N ALA A 50 3.00 11.46 5.86
CA ALA A 50 2.34 11.72 7.15
C ALA A 50 2.28 13.23 7.41
N PRO A 51 1.45 13.97 6.65
CA PRO A 51 1.41 15.44 6.65
C PRO A 51 1.04 16.03 8.02
N ARG A 52 0.10 15.43 8.75
CA ARG A 52 -0.28 15.85 10.09
C ARG A 52 0.88 15.68 11.07
N PHE A 53 1.57 14.53 11.02
CA PHE A 53 2.75 14.26 11.83
C PHE A 53 3.86 15.27 11.55
N ALA A 54 4.12 15.55 10.27
CA ALA A 54 5.16 16.49 9.83
C ALA A 54 4.87 17.95 10.21
N ALA A 55 3.60 18.34 10.29
CA ALA A 55 3.18 19.73 10.56
C ALA A 55 2.92 20.03 12.04
N THR A 56 2.87 19.01 12.93
CA THR A 56 2.54 19.23 14.34
C THR A 56 3.74 19.79 15.09
N ALA A 57 3.55 20.93 15.73
CA ALA A 57 4.58 21.57 16.55
C ALA A 57 4.96 20.69 17.76
N GLY A 58 6.26 20.59 18.06
CA GLY A 58 6.77 19.79 19.15
C GLY A 58 7.02 18.32 18.82
N VAL A 59 6.64 17.85 17.63
CA VAL A 59 7.02 16.54 17.13
C VAL A 59 8.51 16.52 16.80
N GLU A 60 9.20 15.46 17.20
CA GLU A 60 10.62 15.20 16.91
C GLU A 60 10.73 13.94 16.01
N PHE A 61 11.73 13.94 15.12
CA PHE A 61 11.93 12.90 14.12
C PHE A 61 13.20 12.12 14.42
N PRO A 62 13.17 10.76 14.19
CA PRO A 62 14.36 9.92 14.28
C PRO A 62 15.24 10.08 13.04
N GLU A 63 16.39 9.43 13.04
CA GLU A 63 17.22 9.29 11.86
C GLU A 63 16.49 8.55 10.72
N ARG A 64 16.97 8.71 9.50
CA ARG A 64 16.36 8.44 8.20
C ARG A 64 15.64 7.09 8.02
N ILE A 65 16.19 5.99 8.55
CA ILE A 65 15.68 4.61 8.26
C ILE A 65 14.24 4.42 8.74
N SER A 66 13.93 4.86 9.95
CA SER A 66 12.58 4.72 10.53
C SER A 66 11.52 5.53 9.78
N LEU A 67 11.92 6.67 9.17
CA LEU A 67 11.02 7.51 8.35
C LEU A 67 10.62 6.84 7.03
N GLU A 68 11.55 6.10 6.41
CA GLU A 68 11.29 5.42 5.13
C GLU A 68 10.33 4.23 5.32
N GLN A 69 10.44 3.53 6.44
CA GLN A 69 9.67 2.30 6.73
C GLN A 69 8.29 2.54 7.34
N CYS A 70 8.01 3.72 7.91
CA CYS A 70 6.70 3.98 8.54
C CYS A 70 5.55 3.93 7.52
N SER A 71 4.34 3.71 8.00
CA SER A 71 3.11 3.81 7.22
C SER A 71 2.82 5.24 6.76
N SER A 72 2.01 5.39 5.71
CA SER A 72 1.39 6.69 5.41
C SER A 72 0.18 6.92 6.33
N GLU A 73 -0.20 8.19 6.54
CA GLU A 73 -1.44 8.50 7.28
C GLU A 73 -2.67 7.89 6.61
N ALA A 74 -2.69 7.81 5.28
CA ALA A 74 -3.79 7.21 4.54
C ALA A 74 -3.95 5.71 4.85
N THR A 75 -2.84 4.95 4.86
CA THR A 75 -2.90 3.53 5.18
C THR A 75 -3.12 3.28 6.68
N ALA A 76 -2.63 4.16 7.54
CA ALA A 76 -2.90 4.10 8.98
C ALA A 76 -4.37 4.38 9.30
N ALA A 77 -4.98 5.38 8.66
CA ALA A 77 -6.41 5.66 8.76
C ALA A 77 -7.26 4.48 8.28
N TYR A 78 -6.86 3.84 7.17
CA TYR A 78 -7.53 2.64 6.66
C TYR A 78 -7.53 1.48 7.68
N LYS A 79 -6.42 1.28 8.43
CA LYS A 79 -6.36 0.28 9.51
C LYS A 79 -7.34 0.62 10.65
N ALA A 80 -7.42 1.90 11.03
CA ALA A 80 -8.40 2.35 12.01
C ALA A 80 -9.85 2.12 11.54
N ASP A 81 -10.15 2.26 10.25
CA ASP A 81 -11.47 1.97 9.69
C ASP A 81 -11.80 0.47 9.75
N ILE A 82 -10.83 -0.42 9.52
CA ILE A 82 -11.02 -1.87 9.75
C ILE A 82 -11.40 -2.13 11.21
N ILE A 83 -10.69 -1.53 12.16
CA ILE A 83 -10.96 -1.69 13.60
C ILE A 83 -12.38 -1.22 13.93
N ARG A 84 -12.78 -0.04 13.49
CA ARG A 84 -14.13 0.53 13.78
C ARG A 84 -15.23 -0.39 13.29
N ARG A 85 -15.01 -1.09 12.16
CA ARG A 85 -15.99 -1.96 11.53
C ARG A 85 -15.98 -3.38 12.12
N ALA A 86 -14.79 -3.94 12.39
CA ALA A 86 -14.62 -5.37 12.62
C ALA A 86 -14.33 -5.75 14.08
N VAL A 87 -13.87 -4.81 14.93
CA VAL A 87 -13.53 -5.09 16.34
C VAL A 87 -14.68 -4.64 17.25
N ALA A 88 -15.35 -5.60 17.89
CA ALA A 88 -16.49 -5.34 18.75
C ALA A 88 -16.09 -4.77 20.13
N ALA A 89 -15.15 -5.43 20.81
CA ALA A 89 -14.63 -4.99 22.11
C ALA A 89 -13.40 -4.09 21.92
N ARG A 90 -13.38 -2.93 22.52
CA ARG A 90 -12.37 -1.89 22.33
C ARG A 90 -11.88 -1.29 23.65
N GLY A 91 -11.73 -2.11 24.69
CA GLY A 91 -11.20 -1.70 26.00
C GLY A 91 -9.68 -1.48 25.93
N CYS A 92 -8.93 -2.42 25.35
CA CYS A 92 -7.47 -2.32 25.28
C CYS A 92 -6.88 -2.87 23.98
N MET A 93 -5.88 -2.13 23.43
CA MET A 93 -5.04 -2.62 22.35
C MET A 93 -3.57 -2.66 22.75
N ALA A 94 -2.80 -3.52 22.06
CA ALA A 94 -1.34 -3.50 22.11
C ALA A 94 -0.77 -3.49 20.69
N ASP A 95 0.16 -2.59 20.43
CA ASP A 95 1.03 -2.59 19.25
C ASP A 95 2.39 -3.11 19.67
N LEU A 96 2.79 -4.29 19.19
CA LEU A 96 4.03 -4.94 19.58
C LEU A 96 5.25 -4.53 18.72
N THR A 97 5.04 -3.64 17.77
CA THR A 97 6.07 -3.21 16.80
C THR A 97 5.93 -1.71 16.49
N GLY A 98 5.88 -0.91 17.53
CA GLY A 98 5.46 0.50 17.50
C GLY A 98 6.13 1.40 16.46
N GLY A 99 7.44 1.26 16.24
CA GLY A 99 8.19 2.03 15.25
C GLY A 99 8.05 3.54 15.45
N LEU A 100 7.78 4.29 14.37
CA LEU A 100 7.52 5.74 14.46
C LEU A 100 6.15 6.07 15.08
N GLY A 101 5.27 5.09 15.24
CA GLY A 101 3.96 5.27 15.88
C GLY A 101 2.85 5.81 14.99
N VAL A 102 3.04 5.92 13.66
CA VAL A 102 1.99 6.44 12.75
C VAL A 102 0.76 5.55 12.77
N ASP A 103 0.94 4.23 12.71
CA ASP A 103 -0.16 3.26 12.80
C ASP A 103 -0.79 3.29 14.19
N PHE A 104 0.04 3.30 15.24
CA PHE A 104 -0.44 3.38 16.63
C PHE A 104 -1.32 4.61 16.87
N MET A 105 -0.89 5.80 16.42
CA MET A 105 -1.66 7.04 16.58
C MET A 105 -3.00 7.02 15.85
N ALA A 106 -3.10 6.31 14.73
CA ALA A 106 -4.36 6.20 14.01
C ALA A 106 -5.32 5.19 14.67
N MET A 107 -4.78 4.09 15.20
CA MET A 107 -5.57 2.98 15.75
C MET A 107 -5.95 3.18 17.22
N SER A 108 -5.03 3.69 18.05
CA SER A 108 -5.23 3.79 19.50
C SER A 108 -6.44 4.62 19.93
N PRO A 109 -6.89 5.68 19.22
CA PRO A 109 -8.13 6.40 19.55
C PRO A 109 -9.41 5.56 19.40
N CYS A 110 -9.32 4.37 18.79
CA CYS A 110 -10.45 3.44 18.74
C CYS A 110 -10.65 2.66 20.06
N PHE A 111 -9.72 2.76 21.01
CA PHE A 111 -9.71 1.99 22.26
C PHE A 111 -9.64 2.91 23.49
N GLU A 112 -10.11 2.39 24.64
CA GLU A 112 -10.03 3.12 25.92
C GLU A 112 -8.58 3.20 26.41
N LYS A 113 -7.78 2.14 26.18
CA LYS A 113 -6.38 2.04 26.58
C LYS A 113 -5.56 1.47 25.42
N ALA A 114 -4.34 1.95 25.29
CA ALA A 114 -3.43 1.47 24.27
C ALA A 114 -2.01 1.30 24.84
N VAL A 115 -1.35 0.21 24.47
CA VAL A 115 0.03 -0.07 24.84
C VAL A 115 0.87 -0.07 23.56
N TYR A 116 1.84 0.83 23.52
CA TYR A 116 2.87 0.91 22.50
C TYR A 116 4.11 0.18 22.99
N VAL A 117 4.55 -0.84 22.23
CA VAL A 117 5.76 -1.62 22.54
C VAL A 117 6.76 -1.47 21.40
N GLU A 118 7.99 -1.09 21.74
CA GLU A 118 9.08 -0.91 20.80
C GLU A 118 10.41 -1.25 21.51
N ARG A 119 11.30 -1.93 20.83
CA ARG A 119 12.60 -2.33 21.37
C ARG A 119 13.66 -1.23 21.32
N ASN A 120 13.50 -0.27 20.43
CA ASN A 120 14.43 0.84 20.27
C ASN A 120 14.11 1.94 21.28
N GLU A 121 15.05 2.20 22.20
CA GLU A 121 14.91 3.20 23.25
C GLU A 121 14.69 4.62 22.71
N GLU A 122 15.34 4.97 21.59
CA GLU A 122 15.19 6.27 20.93
C GLU A 122 13.75 6.45 20.43
N LEU A 123 13.19 5.45 19.75
CA LEU A 123 11.81 5.49 19.27
C LEU A 123 10.80 5.52 20.43
N CYS A 124 11.08 4.83 21.54
CA CYS A 124 10.29 4.93 22.76
C CYS A 124 10.31 6.35 23.36
N ALA A 125 11.48 7.00 23.37
CA ALA A 125 11.62 8.37 23.85
C ALA A 125 10.86 9.35 22.93
N LEU A 126 10.98 9.20 21.63
CA LEU A 126 10.21 9.97 20.63
C LEU A 126 8.69 9.76 20.80
N ALA A 127 8.25 8.53 20.99
CA ALA A 127 6.82 8.23 21.21
C ALA A 127 6.27 8.96 22.46
N ARG A 128 7.02 8.96 23.57
CA ARG A 128 6.64 9.69 24.81
C ARG A 128 6.54 11.21 24.60
N ASN A 129 7.34 11.78 23.69
CA ASN A 129 7.28 13.19 23.33
C ASN A 129 6.16 13.47 22.30
N ASN A 130 6.11 12.68 21.22
CA ASN A 130 5.31 12.97 20.04
C ASN A 130 3.82 12.70 20.26
N PHE A 131 3.46 11.64 20.98
CA PHE A 131 2.04 11.28 21.16
C PHE A 131 1.25 12.36 21.91
N PRO A 132 1.74 12.93 23.03
CA PRO A 132 1.07 14.07 23.67
C PRO A 132 1.06 15.32 22.77
N ALA A 133 2.15 15.60 22.03
CA ALA A 133 2.19 16.73 21.10
C ALA A 133 1.13 16.59 19.98
N MET A 134 0.83 15.37 19.57
CA MET A 134 -0.23 15.04 18.61
C MET A 134 -1.63 14.98 19.25
N GLY A 135 -1.76 15.22 20.53
CA GLY A 135 -3.03 15.20 21.27
C GLY A 135 -3.51 13.79 21.67
N LEU A 136 -2.63 12.79 21.65
CA LEU A 136 -2.97 11.44 22.04
C LEU A 136 -2.92 11.28 23.57
N GLY A 137 -3.96 10.67 24.15
CA GLY A 137 -4.04 10.27 25.56
C GLY A 137 -4.38 8.80 25.70
N GLY A 138 -4.44 8.28 26.94
CA GLY A 138 -4.86 6.89 27.21
C GLY A 138 -3.87 5.82 26.77
N PHE A 139 -2.58 6.14 26.64
CA PHE A 139 -1.55 5.22 26.20
C PHE A 139 -0.45 4.98 27.22
N SER A 140 0.29 3.90 27.06
CA SER A 140 1.55 3.62 27.73
C SER A 140 2.63 3.22 26.72
N VAL A 141 3.90 3.55 27.02
CA VAL A 141 5.06 3.20 26.19
C VAL A 141 5.95 2.23 26.96
N VAL A 142 6.14 1.05 26.41
CA VAL A 142 6.98 -0.02 26.95
C VAL A 142 8.17 -0.23 26.01
N CYS A 143 9.39 -0.14 26.56
CA CYS A 143 10.61 -0.47 25.81
C CYS A 143 10.96 -1.92 26.07
N ALA A 144 10.62 -2.81 25.12
CA ALA A 144 10.84 -4.24 25.22
C ALA A 144 10.80 -4.91 23.85
N GLU A 145 11.39 -6.09 23.72
CA GLU A 145 11.15 -6.98 22.58
C GLU A 145 9.70 -7.50 22.61
N ALA A 146 9.10 -7.68 21.43
CA ALA A 146 7.72 -8.13 21.30
C ALA A 146 7.45 -9.47 21.99
N GLU A 147 8.38 -10.41 21.87
CA GLU A 147 8.33 -11.75 22.46
C GLU A 147 8.33 -11.68 24.00
N GLU A 148 9.19 -10.84 24.56
CA GLU A 148 9.30 -10.66 26.00
C GLU A 148 8.01 -10.05 26.57
N PHE A 149 7.54 -8.96 25.97
CA PHE A 149 6.30 -8.32 26.38
C PHE A 149 5.10 -9.26 26.29
N LEU A 150 4.96 -10.00 25.16
CA LEU A 150 3.88 -10.96 24.94
C LEU A 150 3.83 -12.04 26.04
N SER A 151 4.99 -12.48 26.55
CA SER A 151 5.05 -13.55 27.55
C SER A 151 4.40 -13.17 28.90
N SER A 152 4.44 -11.88 29.26
CA SER A 152 4.02 -11.35 30.56
C SER A 152 2.79 -10.45 30.53
N MET A 153 2.34 -10.01 29.33
CA MET A 153 1.21 -9.08 29.21
C MET A 153 -0.13 -9.68 29.64
N LYS A 154 -1.02 -8.81 30.09
CA LYS A 154 -2.44 -9.18 30.27
C LYS A 154 -3.15 -9.29 28.92
N PRO A 155 -4.21 -10.10 28.82
CA PRO A 155 -5.01 -10.15 27.60
C PRO A 155 -5.56 -8.78 27.20
N VAL A 156 -5.65 -8.57 25.88
CA VAL A 156 -6.19 -7.35 25.24
C VAL A 156 -7.26 -7.72 24.22
N ASP A 157 -8.07 -6.75 23.80
CA ASP A 157 -9.09 -7.01 22.79
C ASP A 157 -8.51 -7.07 21.37
N PHE A 158 -7.44 -6.31 21.16
CA PHE A 158 -6.83 -6.18 19.83
C PHE A 158 -5.30 -6.09 19.94
N MET A 159 -4.61 -6.76 19.02
CA MET A 159 -3.16 -6.72 18.87
C MET A 159 -2.76 -6.35 17.45
N PHE A 160 -1.76 -5.50 17.32
CA PHE A 160 -1.17 -5.12 16.04
C PHE A 160 0.31 -5.50 15.99
N LEU A 161 0.76 -5.99 14.83
CA LEU A 161 2.18 -6.20 14.52
C LEU A 161 2.50 -5.80 13.08
N ASP A 162 3.65 -5.15 12.89
CA ASP A 162 4.30 -4.86 11.61
C ASP A 162 5.69 -5.52 11.60
N PRO A 163 5.77 -6.85 11.39
CA PRO A 163 7.03 -7.56 11.48
C PRO A 163 7.98 -7.16 10.35
N ALA A 164 9.16 -6.64 10.72
CA ALA A 164 10.18 -6.20 9.78
C ALA A 164 10.94 -7.38 9.17
N ARG A 165 11.27 -7.28 7.87
CA ARG A 165 12.09 -8.28 7.20
C ARG A 165 13.51 -8.31 7.78
N ARG A 166 14.05 -9.51 8.07
CA ARG A 166 15.44 -9.69 8.49
C ARG A 166 16.39 -9.32 7.35
N SER A 167 17.41 -8.51 7.65
CA SER A 167 18.38 -8.00 6.67
C SER A 167 19.21 -9.10 5.97
N ASN A 168 19.33 -10.26 6.59
CA ASN A 168 20.18 -11.37 6.10
C ASN A 168 19.48 -12.34 5.13
N CYS A 169 18.19 -12.11 4.80
CA CYS A 169 17.46 -12.98 3.88
C CYS A 169 17.52 -12.45 2.45
N ASN A 170 18.53 -12.89 1.68
CA ASN A 170 18.67 -12.59 0.25
C ASN A 170 17.73 -13.38 -0.68
N ARG A 171 16.61 -13.91 -0.17
CA ARG A 171 15.64 -14.66 -0.98
C ARG A 171 14.75 -13.71 -1.77
N LYS A 172 14.42 -14.09 -3.02
CA LYS A 172 13.48 -13.36 -3.89
C LYS A 172 12.03 -13.41 -3.36
N VAL A 173 11.69 -14.45 -2.59
CA VAL A 173 10.36 -14.64 -2.00
C VAL A 173 10.44 -14.35 -0.50
N VAL A 174 9.57 -13.47 -0.03
CA VAL A 174 9.44 -13.13 1.40
C VAL A 174 8.49 -14.13 2.05
N LEU A 175 8.93 -14.80 3.11
CA LEU A 175 8.11 -15.66 3.95
C LEU A 175 7.88 -14.99 5.32
N LEU A 176 6.77 -15.28 5.98
CA LEU A 176 6.46 -14.74 7.32
C LEU A 176 7.52 -15.14 8.37
N GLY A 177 8.07 -16.35 8.27
CA GLY A 177 9.15 -16.80 9.15
C GLY A 177 10.50 -16.09 8.92
N ASP A 178 10.65 -15.31 7.84
CA ASP A 178 11.84 -14.50 7.55
C ASP A 178 11.76 -13.10 8.21
N CYS A 179 10.69 -12.83 8.96
CA CYS A 179 10.45 -11.54 9.61
C CYS A 179 10.84 -11.56 11.11
N THR A 180 10.97 -10.38 11.68
CA THR A 180 11.18 -10.18 13.12
C THR A 180 10.14 -9.16 13.61
N PRO A 181 9.34 -9.51 14.63
CA PRO A 181 9.22 -10.82 15.26
C PRO A 181 8.70 -11.91 14.31
N ASP A 182 9.04 -13.19 14.57
CA ASP A 182 8.52 -14.34 13.82
C ASP A 182 7.09 -14.64 14.26
N VAL A 183 6.13 -14.04 13.57
CA VAL A 183 4.70 -14.17 13.90
C VAL A 183 4.22 -15.62 13.88
N THR A 184 4.79 -16.47 13.02
CA THR A 184 4.34 -17.88 12.93
C THR A 184 4.63 -18.65 14.20
N ARG A 185 5.72 -18.32 14.89
CA ARG A 185 6.06 -18.89 16.21
C ARG A 185 5.25 -18.28 17.34
N LEU A 186 4.91 -16.99 17.22
CA LEU A 186 4.19 -16.26 18.25
C LEU A 186 2.67 -16.48 18.22
N LEU A 187 2.12 -16.94 17.08
CA LEU A 187 0.69 -17.05 16.86
C LEU A 187 -0.07 -17.82 17.96
N PRO A 188 0.42 -18.95 18.51
CA PRO A 188 -0.24 -19.61 19.63
C PRO A 188 -0.39 -18.73 20.87
N SER A 189 0.71 -18.06 21.26
CA SER A 189 0.71 -17.14 22.42
C SER A 189 -0.13 -15.90 22.18
N ILE A 190 -0.14 -15.36 20.95
CA ILE A 190 -0.97 -14.23 20.54
C ILE A 190 -2.46 -14.61 20.70
N ARG A 191 -2.85 -15.79 20.23
CA ARG A 191 -4.24 -16.28 20.33
C ARG A 191 -4.74 -16.40 21.77
N GLU A 192 -3.85 -16.69 22.72
CA GLU A 192 -4.20 -16.74 24.14
C GLU A 192 -4.34 -15.34 24.77
N ARG A 193 -3.78 -14.32 24.14
CA ARG A 193 -3.62 -12.96 24.69
C ARG A 193 -4.46 -11.90 24.00
N CYS A 194 -5.09 -12.17 22.85
CA CYS A 194 -5.98 -11.21 22.21
C CYS A 194 -7.16 -11.88 21.48
N SER A 195 -8.25 -11.13 21.36
CA SER A 195 -9.45 -11.58 20.61
C SER A 195 -9.27 -11.37 19.11
N CYS A 196 -8.63 -10.25 18.73
CA CYS A 196 -8.39 -9.89 17.34
C CYS A 196 -6.92 -9.52 17.11
N LEU A 197 -6.38 -10.00 15.98
CA LEU A 197 -5.02 -9.71 15.53
C LEU A 197 -5.06 -9.01 14.17
N MET A 198 -4.28 -7.94 14.02
CA MET A 198 -3.99 -7.34 12.71
C MET A 198 -2.49 -7.37 12.45
N LEU A 199 -2.13 -7.90 11.28
CA LEU A 199 -0.74 -7.95 10.81
C LEU A 199 -0.60 -7.07 9.57
N LYS A 200 0.35 -6.15 9.59
CA LYS A 200 0.79 -5.44 8.40
C LYS A 200 1.92 -6.24 7.75
N LEU A 201 1.78 -6.53 6.48
CA LEU A 201 2.67 -7.40 5.74
C LEU A 201 3.21 -6.69 4.50
N SER A 202 4.43 -7.06 4.09
CA SER A 202 5.06 -6.53 2.88
C SER A 202 4.17 -6.75 1.64
N PRO A 203 4.04 -5.77 0.72
CA PRO A 203 3.35 -5.95 -0.54
C PRO A 203 3.99 -7.00 -1.46
N MET A 204 5.23 -7.39 -1.18
CA MET A 204 5.93 -8.44 -1.93
C MET A 204 5.51 -9.86 -1.52
N LEU A 205 4.79 -10.02 -0.42
CA LEU A 205 4.39 -11.31 0.11
C LEU A 205 3.29 -11.95 -0.77
N ASP A 206 3.34 -13.26 -0.96
CA ASP A 206 2.26 -14.00 -1.61
C ASP A 206 1.09 -14.17 -0.64
N ILE A 207 -0.11 -13.78 -1.07
CA ILE A 207 -1.31 -13.77 -0.23
C ILE A 207 -1.71 -15.20 0.17
N SER A 208 -1.58 -16.15 -0.75
CA SER A 208 -1.93 -17.56 -0.49
C SER A 208 -0.96 -18.19 0.50
N ALA A 209 0.34 -17.90 0.35
CA ALA A 209 1.38 -18.36 1.27
C ALA A 209 1.21 -17.72 2.66
N ALA A 210 0.85 -16.44 2.73
CA ALA A 210 0.55 -15.76 3.98
C ALA A 210 -0.65 -16.39 4.68
N GLY A 211 -1.75 -16.60 3.98
CA GLY A 211 -2.94 -17.25 4.50
C GLY A 211 -2.65 -18.67 4.99
N ALA A 212 -1.85 -19.46 4.27
CA ALA A 212 -1.45 -20.79 4.68
C ALA A 212 -0.60 -20.79 5.98
N ALA A 213 0.33 -19.82 6.10
CA ALA A 213 1.21 -19.70 7.27
C ALA A 213 0.50 -19.19 8.52
N LEU A 214 -0.50 -18.33 8.37
CA LEU A 214 -1.30 -17.76 9.46
C LEU A 214 -2.50 -18.65 9.84
N GLY A 215 -2.80 -19.65 9.03
CA GLY A 215 -4.01 -20.44 9.16
C GLY A 215 -5.22 -19.66 8.62
N LYS A 216 -6.31 -19.59 9.40
CA LYS A 216 -7.54 -18.94 8.97
C LYS A 216 -7.52 -17.44 9.28
N CYS A 217 -7.49 -16.61 8.26
CA CYS A 217 -7.71 -15.16 8.40
C CYS A 217 -9.20 -14.83 8.19
N THR A 218 -9.72 -13.88 8.95
CA THR A 218 -11.08 -13.35 8.72
C THR A 218 -11.12 -12.52 7.47
N GLU A 219 -10.17 -11.58 7.33
CA GLU A 219 -10.04 -10.73 6.17
C GLU A 219 -8.56 -10.60 5.76
N ILE A 220 -8.31 -10.49 4.46
CA ILE A 220 -7.01 -10.10 3.90
C ILE A 220 -7.24 -8.87 3.02
N HIS A 221 -6.63 -7.74 3.40
CA HIS A 221 -6.71 -6.51 2.63
C HIS A 221 -5.45 -6.33 1.80
N VAL A 222 -5.61 -6.04 0.52
CA VAL A 222 -4.54 -5.58 -0.38
C VAL A 222 -4.75 -4.09 -0.58
N VAL A 223 -3.89 -3.29 0.03
CA VAL A 223 -4.08 -1.83 0.10
C VAL A 223 -3.12 -1.13 -0.85
N ALA A 224 -3.69 -0.39 -1.79
CA ALA A 224 -2.96 0.50 -2.68
C ALA A 224 -3.25 1.97 -2.34
N VAL A 225 -2.30 2.84 -2.65
CA VAL A 225 -2.45 4.29 -2.61
C VAL A 225 -2.03 4.84 -3.97
N GLY A 226 -2.96 5.48 -4.68
CA GLY A 226 -2.71 6.04 -6.00
C GLY A 226 -2.31 4.97 -7.05
N GLY A 227 -2.89 3.76 -6.97
CA GLY A 227 -2.64 2.66 -7.88
C GLY A 227 -1.40 1.82 -7.58
N GLU A 228 -0.64 2.11 -6.51
CA GLU A 228 0.52 1.33 -6.09
C GLU A 228 0.22 0.57 -4.79
N VAL A 229 0.35 -0.77 -4.80
CA VAL A 229 0.16 -1.60 -3.60
C VAL A 229 1.23 -1.28 -2.57
N LYS A 230 0.82 -0.79 -1.40
CA LYS A 230 1.70 -0.36 -0.31
C LYS A 230 1.87 -1.41 0.77
N GLU A 231 0.83 -2.12 1.10
CA GLU A 231 0.82 -3.13 2.17
C GLU A 231 -0.26 -4.18 1.95
N ILE A 232 -0.09 -5.32 2.59
CA ILE A 232 -1.11 -6.35 2.79
C ILE A 232 -1.43 -6.36 4.28
N ILE A 233 -2.73 -6.39 4.63
CA ILE A 233 -3.17 -6.48 6.02
C ILE A 233 -3.88 -7.82 6.19
N ALA A 234 -3.41 -8.66 7.10
CA ALA A 234 -4.14 -9.84 7.55
C ALA A 234 -4.87 -9.51 8.86
N PHE A 235 -6.19 -9.60 8.86
CA PHE A 235 -7.02 -9.43 10.04
C PHE A 235 -7.59 -10.78 10.46
N ILE A 236 -7.44 -11.12 11.73
CA ILE A 236 -7.87 -12.37 12.33
C ILE A 236 -8.72 -12.06 13.55
N ASP A 237 -9.99 -12.37 13.48
CA ASP A 237 -10.85 -12.54 14.64
C ASP A 237 -10.82 -14.02 15.01
N PHE A 238 -10.25 -14.34 16.16
CA PHE A 238 -10.07 -15.74 16.60
C PHE A 238 -11.38 -16.47 16.92
N SER A 239 -12.50 -15.76 17.02
CA SER A 239 -13.84 -16.32 17.18
C SER A 239 -14.56 -16.60 15.85
N CYS A 240 -14.05 -16.05 14.75
CA CYS A 240 -14.71 -16.09 13.44
C CYS A 240 -14.44 -17.42 12.70
N GLU A 241 -15.52 -18.09 12.27
CA GLU A 241 -15.45 -19.35 11.52
C GLU A 241 -15.69 -19.20 10.01
N SER A 242 -15.94 -17.96 9.52
CA SER A 242 -16.25 -17.73 8.10
C SER A 242 -15.03 -17.91 7.18
N ASP A 243 -15.27 -18.14 5.89
CA ASP A 243 -14.24 -18.12 4.86
C ASP A 243 -13.57 -16.73 4.76
N THR A 244 -12.27 -16.71 4.52
CA THR A 244 -11.50 -15.48 4.36
C THR A 244 -12.08 -14.57 3.27
N LEU A 245 -12.40 -13.32 3.65
CA LEU A 245 -12.77 -12.26 2.72
C LEU A 245 -11.50 -11.56 2.22
N ILE A 246 -11.29 -11.48 0.91
CA ILE A 246 -10.23 -10.69 0.30
C ILE A 246 -10.80 -9.33 -0.07
N VAL A 247 -10.15 -8.27 0.38
CA VAL A 247 -10.56 -6.87 0.16
C VAL A 247 -9.44 -6.14 -0.56
N CYS A 248 -9.67 -5.79 -1.82
CA CYS A 248 -8.74 -5.00 -2.63
C CYS A 248 -9.15 -3.54 -2.57
N SER A 249 -8.31 -2.69 -2.00
CA SER A 249 -8.62 -1.27 -1.81
C SER A 249 -7.57 -0.39 -2.48
N ASP A 250 -8.03 0.61 -3.25
CA ASP A 250 -7.18 1.64 -3.84
C ASP A 250 -7.60 3.01 -3.32
N ILE A 251 -6.76 3.62 -2.49
CA ILE A 251 -6.98 4.92 -1.85
C ILE A 251 -6.49 6.01 -2.80
N CYS A 252 -7.40 6.81 -3.33
CA CYS A 252 -7.12 7.89 -4.28
C CYS A 252 -7.62 9.23 -3.72
N GLY A 253 -6.78 9.94 -2.98
CA GLY A 253 -7.17 11.15 -2.27
C GLY A 253 -8.22 10.86 -1.20
N ALA A 254 -9.39 11.48 -1.28
CA ALA A 254 -10.50 11.27 -0.35
C ALA A 254 -11.39 10.05 -0.69
N GLN A 255 -11.18 9.41 -1.82
CA GLN A 255 -11.98 8.27 -2.27
C GLN A 255 -11.22 6.96 -2.10
N THR A 256 -11.92 5.91 -1.70
CA THR A 256 -11.39 4.54 -1.65
C THR A 256 -12.25 3.65 -2.53
N PHE A 257 -11.63 3.04 -3.55
CA PHE A 257 -12.28 2.07 -4.42
C PHE A 257 -12.05 0.67 -3.86
N VAL A 258 -13.13 -0.10 -3.72
CA VAL A 258 -13.07 -1.41 -3.06
C VAL A 258 -13.65 -2.51 -3.95
N PHE A 259 -12.89 -3.60 -4.12
CA PHE A 259 -13.34 -4.83 -4.73
C PHE A 259 -13.12 -5.98 -3.73
N SER A 260 -14.16 -6.60 -3.25
CA SER A 260 -14.07 -7.68 -2.28
C SER A 260 -14.64 -8.98 -2.83
N PHE A 261 -14.01 -10.09 -2.46
CA PHE A 261 -14.42 -11.43 -2.88
C PHE A 261 -13.87 -12.51 -1.95
N ARG A 262 -14.43 -13.70 -2.06
CA ARG A 262 -13.86 -14.91 -1.45
C ARG A 262 -13.16 -15.73 -2.53
N MET A 263 -12.07 -16.42 -2.19
CA MET A 263 -11.29 -17.17 -3.17
C MET A 263 -12.14 -18.24 -3.90
N ARG A 264 -13.18 -18.78 -3.25
CA ARG A 264 -14.13 -19.69 -3.90
C ARG A 264 -14.91 -19.05 -5.04
N GLU A 265 -15.21 -17.74 -4.96
CA GLU A 265 -15.92 -17.01 -6.01
C GLU A 265 -15.04 -16.87 -7.26
N GLU A 266 -13.74 -16.51 -7.08
CA GLU A 266 -12.77 -16.46 -8.19
C GLU A 266 -12.60 -17.83 -8.86
N ARG A 267 -12.51 -18.90 -8.05
CA ARG A 267 -12.37 -20.28 -8.58
C ARG A 267 -13.60 -20.73 -9.38
N ALA A 268 -14.79 -20.33 -8.94
CA ALA A 268 -16.05 -20.67 -9.59
C ALA A 268 -16.40 -19.72 -10.75
N ALA A 269 -15.72 -18.57 -10.86
CA ALA A 269 -16.03 -17.56 -11.86
C ALA A 269 -15.86 -18.09 -13.29
N VAL A 270 -16.86 -17.85 -14.12
CA VAL A 270 -16.83 -18.11 -15.57
C VAL A 270 -16.40 -16.83 -16.28
N CYS A 271 -15.48 -16.95 -17.21
CA CYS A 271 -14.94 -15.83 -17.95
C CYS A 271 -14.87 -16.17 -19.44
N ASP A 272 -15.54 -15.39 -20.27
CA ASP A 272 -15.46 -15.50 -21.72
C ASP A 272 -14.18 -14.86 -22.24
N PHE A 273 -13.52 -15.55 -23.16
CA PHE A 273 -12.33 -15.04 -23.85
C PHE A 273 -12.69 -14.55 -25.24
N THR A 274 -11.90 -13.61 -25.78
CA THR A 274 -12.15 -13.04 -27.10
C THR A 274 -10.87 -12.64 -27.82
N ASP A 275 -10.91 -12.74 -29.16
CA ASP A 275 -9.94 -12.17 -30.10
C ASP A 275 -10.36 -10.80 -30.65
N GLU A 276 -11.56 -10.38 -30.32
CA GLU A 276 -12.13 -9.10 -30.74
C GLU A 276 -12.01 -8.08 -29.57
N ILE A 277 -11.44 -6.94 -29.87
CA ILE A 277 -11.32 -5.82 -28.92
C ILE A 277 -12.44 -4.84 -29.26
N GLY A 278 -13.34 -4.64 -28.28
CA GLY A 278 -14.45 -3.68 -28.39
C GLY A 278 -14.01 -2.22 -28.21
N ASN A 279 -14.97 -1.35 -28.05
CA ASN A 279 -14.75 0.10 -27.92
C ASN A 279 -14.00 0.53 -26.66
N PHE A 280 -14.03 -0.32 -25.61
CA PHE A 280 -13.39 -0.03 -24.33
C PHE A 280 -12.46 -1.17 -23.91
N LEU A 281 -11.31 -0.78 -23.35
CA LEU A 281 -10.33 -1.67 -22.73
C LEU A 281 -10.26 -1.37 -21.24
N TYR A 282 -10.15 -2.40 -20.40
CA TYR A 282 -10.15 -2.30 -18.95
C TYR A 282 -8.91 -2.94 -18.36
N GLU A 283 -8.23 -2.22 -17.49
CA GLU A 283 -7.09 -2.70 -16.70
C GLU A 283 -7.46 -2.70 -15.22
N PRO A 284 -7.50 -3.85 -14.53
CA PRO A 284 -7.82 -3.91 -13.11
C PRO A 284 -6.86 -3.09 -12.26
N ALA A 285 -7.36 -2.57 -11.17
CA ALA A 285 -6.52 -1.91 -10.17
C ALA A 285 -5.45 -2.88 -9.62
N ALA A 286 -4.28 -2.35 -9.29
CA ALA A 286 -3.15 -3.14 -8.82
C ALA A 286 -3.49 -4.09 -7.64
N PRO A 287 -4.30 -3.69 -6.63
CA PRO A 287 -4.68 -4.61 -5.55
C PRO A 287 -5.53 -5.79 -6.03
N VAL A 288 -6.36 -5.62 -7.06
CA VAL A 288 -7.17 -6.71 -7.65
C VAL A 288 -6.26 -7.73 -8.34
N LEU A 289 -5.28 -7.24 -9.12
CA LEU A 289 -4.27 -8.08 -9.77
C LEU A 289 -3.39 -8.80 -8.73
N LYS A 290 -2.95 -8.11 -7.69
CA LYS A 290 -2.15 -8.68 -6.61
C LYS A 290 -2.91 -9.75 -5.84
N ALA A 291 -4.22 -9.60 -5.68
CA ALA A 291 -5.09 -10.56 -5.01
C ALA A 291 -5.41 -11.81 -5.86
N GLY A 292 -5.05 -11.80 -7.14
CA GLY A 292 -5.27 -12.95 -8.04
C GLY A 292 -6.71 -13.07 -8.55
N ALA A 293 -7.50 -11.99 -8.52
CA ALA A 293 -8.83 -11.96 -9.12
C ALA A 293 -8.72 -11.69 -10.63
N PHE A 294 -8.75 -12.73 -11.44
CA PHE A 294 -8.53 -12.65 -12.89
C PHE A 294 -9.76 -13.01 -13.72
N ARG A 295 -10.69 -13.79 -13.18
CA ARG A 295 -11.94 -14.19 -13.85
C ARG A 295 -13.15 -13.45 -13.31
N LEU A 296 -13.20 -13.31 -12.00
CA LEU A 296 -14.32 -12.68 -11.30
C LEU A 296 -14.60 -11.22 -11.75
N PRO A 297 -13.59 -10.38 -12.04
CA PRO A 297 -13.85 -9.07 -12.63
C PRO A 297 -14.58 -9.13 -13.97
N ALA A 298 -14.20 -10.08 -14.86
CA ALA A 298 -14.90 -10.26 -16.12
C ALA A 298 -16.38 -10.59 -15.90
N GLN A 299 -16.65 -11.56 -15.04
CA GLN A 299 -18.01 -11.99 -14.70
C GLN A 299 -18.84 -10.88 -14.05
N ARG A 300 -18.30 -10.20 -13.04
CA ARG A 300 -19.04 -9.17 -12.28
C ARG A 300 -19.40 -7.95 -13.12
N TYR A 301 -18.51 -7.59 -14.05
CA TYR A 301 -18.69 -6.39 -14.88
C TYR A 301 -19.21 -6.69 -16.29
N GLY A 302 -19.50 -7.97 -16.61
CA GLY A 302 -20.01 -8.38 -17.93
C GLY A 302 -19.00 -8.14 -19.05
N LEU A 303 -17.71 -8.34 -18.78
CA LEU A 303 -16.61 -8.08 -19.70
C LEU A 303 -16.07 -9.38 -20.32
N LYS A 304 -15.48 -9.31 -21.51
CA LYS A 304 -14.72 -10.40 -22.10
C LYS A 304 -13.24 -10.20 -21.85
N LYS A 305 -12.51 -11.28 -21.56
CA LYS A 305 -11.07 -11.24 -21.28
C LYS A 305 -10.27 -11.54 -22.55
N LEU A 306 -9.18 -10.82 -22.80
CA LEU A 306 -8.40 -10.97 -24.02
C LEU A 306 -7.62 -12.30 -24.07
N HIS A 307 -7.17 -12.84 -22.94
CA HIS A 307 -6.44 -14.11 -22.84
C HIS A 307 -6.32 -14.55 -21.38
N PRO A 308 -6.17 -15.84 -21.04
CA PRO A 308 -5.97 -16.29 -19.66
C PRO A 308 -4.86 -15.52 -18.91
N ASN A 309 -3.75 -15.22 -19.56
CA ASN A 309 -2.59 -14.54 -18.98
C ASN A 309 -2.53 -13.03 -19.30
N THR A 310 -3.39 -12.52 -20.21
CA THR A 310 -3.55 -11.08 -20.45
C THR A 310 -4.64 -10.56 -19.53
N HIS A 311 -4.25 -9.89 -18.47
CA HIS A 311 -5.21 -9.37 -17.47
C HIS A 311 -5.78 -8.01 -17.91
N LEU A 312 -6.29 -7.98 -19.14
CA LEU A 312 -7.08 -6.90 -19.73
C LEU A 312 -8.41 -7.47 -20.20
N TYR A 313 -9.43 -6.62 -20.12
CA TYR A 313 -10.80 -6.96 -20.50
C TYR A 313 -11.32 -5.95 -21.50
N THR A 314 -12.39 -6.31 -22.20
CA THR A 314 -12.98 -5.46 -23.23
C THR A 314 -14.49 -5.55 -23.25
N SER A 315 -15.14 -4.48 -23.74
CA SER A 315 -16.57 -4.42 -24.07
C SER A 315 -16.84 -3.34 -25.11
N ASP A 316 -18.03 -3.37 -25.72
CA ASP A 316 -18.49 -2.32 -26.65
C ASP A 316 -19.13 -1.15 -25.91
N GLU A 317 -19.71 -1.39 -24.74
CA GLU A 317 -20.30 -0.38 -23.88
C GLU A 317 -19.42 -0.12 -22.65
N ILE A 318 -19.38 1.13 -22.19
CA ILE A 318 -18.60 1.51 -21.02
C ILE A 318 -19.24 1.02 -19.72
N ASN A 319 -18.48 0.29 -18.91
CA ASN A 319 -18.86 -0.02 -17.53
C ASN A 319 -18.06 0.88 -16.56
N ARG A 320 -18.69 1.90 -16.03
CA ARG A 320 -18.06 2.89 -15.13
C ARG A 320 -17.81 2.38 -13.71
N ASP A 321 -18.48 1.29 -13.32
CA ASP A 321 -18.30 0.68 -11.99
C ASP A 321 -17.04 -0.15 -11.89
N PHE A 322 -16.36 -0.37 -13.02
CA PHE A 322 -15.14 -1.17 -13.06
C PHE A 322 -14.03 -0.58 -12.15
N ILE A 323 -13.48 -1.42 -11.28
CA ILE A 323 -12.37 -1.05 -10.42
C ILE A 323 -11.04 -1.25 -11.12
N GLY A 324 -10.52 -0.16 -11.67
CA GLY A 324 -9.32 -0.15 -12.48
C GLY A 324 -9.28 1.07 -13.39
N LYS A 325 -8.48 1.01 -14.42
CA LYS A 325 -8.44 2.02 -15.48
C LYS A 325 -9.32 1.58 -16.63
N ILE A 326 -10.05 2.53 -17.20
CA ILE A 326 -10.89 2.34 -18.40
C ILE A 326 -10.27 3.16 -19.51
N PHE A 327 -10.10 2.55 -20.67
CA PHE A 327 -9.57 3.22 -21.84
C PHE A 327 -10.57 3.12 -23.00
N LYS A 328 -10.75 4.23 -23.73
CA LYS A 328 -11.46 4.22 -25.01
C LYS A 328 -10.49 3.75 -26.10
N VAL A 329 -10.83 2.68 -26.79
CA VAL A 329 -10.02 2.15 -27.89
C VAL A 329 -10.15 3.07 -29.10
N GLU A 330 -9.03 3.45 -29.70
CA GLU A 330 -8.96 4.26 -30.92
C GLU A 330 -8.64 3.41 -32.16
N SER A 331 -7.69 2.48 -32.00
CA SER A 331 -7.34 1.54 -33.08
C SER A 331 -6.68 0.27 -32.55
N VAL A 332 -6.79 -0.79 -33.31
CA VAL A 332 -6.11 -2.07 -33.10
C VAL A 332 -5.28 -2.37 -34.34
N ALA A 333 -4.00 -2.60 -34.18
CA ALA A 333 -3.06 -2.92 -35.22
C ALA A 333 -2.35 -4.24 -34.94
N GLY A 334 -2.02 -4.99 -36.01
CA GLY A 334 -1.11 -6.12 -35.87
C GLY A 334 0.33 -5.67 -35.56
N PHE A 335 1.25 -6.63 -35.48
CA PHE A 335 2.63 -6.39 -35.10
C PHE A 335 3.61 -6.42 -36.28
N SER A 336 3.12 -6.18 -37.54
CA SER A 336 3.95 -6.03 -38.71
C SER A 336 4.58 -4.64 -38.82
N LYS A 337 5.70 -4.51 -39.55
CA LYS A 337 6.37 -3.20 -39.76
C LYS A 337 5.44 -2.15 -40.38
N LYS A 338 4.55 -2.55 -41.29
CA LYS A 338 3.60 -1.69 -41.98
C LYS A 338 2.55 -1.15 -41.01
N GLU A 339 1.96 -2.02 -40.21
CA GLU A 339 0.91 -1.67 -39.24
C GLU A 339 1.46 -0.80 -38.08
N ILE A 340 2.66 -1.11 -37.58
CA ILE A 340 3.36 -0.28 -36.62
C ILE A 340 3.57 1.14 -37.16
N LYS A 341 4.05 1.28 -38.42
CA LYS A 341 4.27 2.59 -39.02
C LYS A 341 2.97 3.37 -39.15
N GLN A 342 1.88 2.72 -39.52
CA GLN A 342 0.55 3.33 -39.63
C GLN A 342 0.05 3.80 -38.26
N LEU A 343 0.15 2.98 -37.21
CA LEU A 343 -0.22 3.33 -35.84
C LEU A 343 0.56 4.55 -35.35
N CYS A 344 1.88 4.55 -35.53
CA CYS A 344 2.75 5.63 -35.04
C CYS A 344 2.56 6.96 -35.81
N SER A 345 2.09 6.93 -37.06
CA SER A 345 1.80 8.16 -37.83
C SER A 345 0.63 8.94 -37.23
N SER A 346 -0.31 8.29 -36.59
CA SER A 346 -1.47 8.91 -35.92
C SER A 346 -1.21 9.21 -34.44
N LEU A 347 -0.12 8.70 -33.84
CA LEU A 347 0.15 8.79 -32.42
C LEU A 347 1.63 9.15 -32.16
N PRO A 348 1.98 10.45 -32.18
CA PRO A 348 3.38 10.87 -32.05
C PRO A 348 3.93 10.74 -30.63
N GLN A 349 3.05 10.59 -29.64
CA GLN A 349 3.38 10.47 -28.21
C GLN A 349 2.39 9.56 -27.51
N ALA A 350 2.89 8.61 -26.69
CA ALA A 350 2.04 7.74 -25.86
C ALA A 350 2.82 7.08 -24.72
N ASN A 351 2.08 6.68 -23.69
CA ASN A 351 2.54 5.79 -22.64
C ASN A 351 2.48 4.34 -23.15
N VAL A 352 3.59 3.63 -23.17
CA VAL A 352 3.67 2.27 -23.69
C VAL A 352 3.64 1.25 -22.56
N ALA A 353 2.76 0.27 -22.66
CA ALA A 353 2.64 -0.83 -21.71
C ALA A 353 2.52 -2.17 -22.45
N VAL A 354 2.90 -3.26 -21.79
CA VAL A 354 2.77 -4.61 -22.34
C VAL A 354 2.05 -5.52 -21.34
N ARG A 355 1.20 -6.41 -21.85
CA ARG A 355 0.50 -7.41 -21.05
C ARG A 355 0.54 -8.75 -21.77
N ASN A 356 1.29 -9.72 -21.20
CA ASN A 356 1.50 -11.02 -21.85
C ASN A 356 2.01 -10.87 -23.30
N PHE A 357 3.09 -10.12 -23.46
CA PHE A 357 3.64 -9.77 -24.78
C PHE A 357 5.11 -10.22 -24.89
N PRO A 358 5.61 -10.62 -26.09
CA PRO A 358 6.92 -11.26 -26.23
C PRO A 358 8.13 -10.32 -26.08
N MET A 359 7.92 -9.07 -25.70
CA MET A 359 9.00 -8.10 -25.42
C MET A 359 8.64 -7.20 -24.24
N ARG A 360 9.64 -6.50 -23.67
CA ARG A 360 9.47 -5.54 -22.60
C ARG A 360 8.89 -4.21 -23.10
N ALA A 361 8.31 -3.42 -22.20
CA ALA A 361 7.72 -2.12 -22.56
C ALA A 361 8.75 -1.16 -23.17
N GLU A 362 9.97 -1.13 -22.63
CA GLU A 362 11.07 -0.29 -23.13
C GLU A 362 11.50 -0.69 -24.54
N GLU A 363 11.55 -1.99 -24.84
CA GLU A 363 11.87 -2.52 -26.17
C GLU A 363 10.78 -2.18 -27.18
N LEU A 364 9.51 -2.32 -26.77
CA LEU A 364 8.36 -1.94 -27.59
C LEU A 364 8.38 -0.43 -27.86
N HIS A 365 8.57 0.39 -26.83
CA HIS A 365 8.66 1.85 -26.97
C HIS A 365 9.76 2.27 -27.96
N SER A 366 10.96 1.69 -27.84
CA SER A 366 12.07 1.92 -28.76
C SER A 366 11.75 1.53 -30.20
N ARG A 367 11.00 0.46 -30.39
CA ARG A 367 10.56 -0.02 -31.71
C ARG A 367 9.49 0.87 -32.33
N LEU A 368 8.59 1.44 -31.52
CA LEU A 368 7.54 2.35 -31.97
C LEU A 368 8.10 3.73 -32.38
N ARG A 369 9.24 4.14 -31.82
CA ARG A 369 9.88 5.44 -32.06
C ARG A 369 8.95 6.64 -31.82
N ILE A 370 8.06 6.54 -30.85
CA ILE A 370 7.17 7.61 -30.40
C ILE A 370 7.77 8.29 -29.16
N LYS A 371 7.34 9.51 -28.84
CA LYS A 371 7.71 10.18 -27.57
C LYS A 371 6.97 9.54 -26.40
N ASP A 372 7.60 9.49 -25.23
CA ASP A 372 6.95 9.01 -24.01
C ASP A 372 6.00 10.07 -23.41
N GLY A 373 4.91 9.61 -22.76
CA GLY A 373 3.95 10.48 -22.08
C GLY A 373 2.75 10.91 -22.93
N GLY A 374 2.09 12.01 -22.53
CA GLY A 374 0.83 12.47 -23.11
C GLY A 374 -0.38 11.66 -22.64
N ASP A 375 -1.54 11.88 -23.30
CA ASP A 375 -2.84 11.25 -22.95
C ASP A 375 -3.08 9.92 -23.66
N GLY A 376 -2.26 9.60 -24.64
CA GLY A 376 -2.34 8.34 -25.41
C GLY A 376 -1.69 7.19 -24.67
N TYR A 377 -2.22 5.99 -24.91
CA TYR A 377 -1.66 4.73 -24.45
C TYR A 377 -1.53 3.75 -25.61
N VAL A 378 -0.46 2.96 -25.60
CA VAL A 378 -0.31 1.82 -26.50
C VAL A 378 -0.06 0.57 -25.65
N PHE A 379 -0.98 -0.38 -25.73
CA PHE A 379 -0.80 -1.68 -25.10
C PHE A 379 -0.35 -2.71 -26.13
N GLY A 380 0.81 -3.36 -25.90
CA GLY A 380 1.18 -4.59 -26.59
C GLY A 380 0.56 -5.77 -25.85
N VAL A 381 -0.30 -6.53 -26.51
CA VAL A 381 -1.08 -7.61 -25.88
C VAL A 381 -1.10 -8.88 -26.70
N THR A 382 -1.28 -10.03 -26.04
CA THR A 382 -1.58 -11.31 -26.68
C THR A 382 -3.07 -11.61 -26.50
N LEU A 383 -3.74 -11.89 -27.60
CA LEU A 383 -5.15 -12.28 -27.66
C LEU A 383 -5.33 -13.78 -27.41
N TYR A 384 -6.57 -14.24 -27.30
CA TYR A 384 -6.92 -15.63 -26.99
C TYR A 384 -6.35 -16.65 -27.98
N SER A 385 -6.36 -16.33 -29.28
CA SER A 385 -5.73 -17.14 -30.35
C SER A 385 -4.20 -17.19 -30.30
N GLY A 386 -3.54 -16.43 -29.39
CA GLY A 386 -2.08 -16.26 -29.37
C GLY A 386 -1.58 -15.13 -30.28
N ARG A 387 -2.46 -14.44 -31.01
CA ARG A 387 -2.09 -13.32 -31.88
C ARG A 387 -1.62 -12.12 -31.06
N HIS A 388 -0.51 -11.51 -31.49
CA HIS A 388 0.02 -10.30 -30.89
C HIS A 388 -0.51 -9.05 -31.58
N VAL A 389 -1.06 -8.12 -30.85
CA VAL A 389 -1.60 -6.86 -31.38
C VAL A 389 -1.15 -5.66 -30.53
N LEU A 390 -1.23 -4.48 -31.14
CA LEU A 390 -1.05 -3.19 -30.51
C LEU A 390 -2.42 -2.51 -30.41
N VAL A 391 -2.78 -2.05 -29.23
CA VAL A 391 -4.04 -1.32 -28.97
C VAL A 391 -3.72 0.11 -28.62
N SER A 392 -4.07 1.04 -29.50
CA SER A 392 -4.03 2.48 -29.21
C SER A 392 -5.32 2.89 -28.52
N CYS A 393 -5.20 3.60 -27.42
CA CYS A 393 -6.35 4.00 -26.63
C CYS A 393 -6.07 5.26 -25.78
N ARG A 394 -7.12 5.88 -25.26
CA ARG A 394 -7.07 7.02 -24.32
C ARG A 394 -7.70 6.69 -23.01
N LEU A 395 -7.08 7.15 -21.92
CA LEU A 395 -7.64 6.99 -20.59
C LEU A 395 -8.97 7.74 -20.48
N VAL A 396 -10.00 7.05 -20.04
CA VAL A 396 -11.28 7.67 -19.69
C VAL A 396 -11.18 8.21 -18.27
N PRO A 397 -11.34 9.53 -18.06
CA PRO A 397 -11.34 10.07 -16.71
C PRO A 397 -12.44 9.43 -15.87
N ARG A 398 -12.11 9.01 -14.66
CA ARG A 398 -13.14 8.65 -13.68
C ARG A 398 -13.95 9.90 -13.36
N GLY A 399 -15.25 9.89 -13.65
CA GLY A 399 -16.16 10.95 -13.22
C GLY A 399 -16.06 11.13 -11.71
N LYS A 400 -16.25 12.35 -11.22
CA LYS A 400 -16.50 12.55 -9.78
C LYS A 400 -17.73 11.73 -9.44
N VAL A 401 -17.59 10.70 -8.60
CA VAL A 401 -18.74 10.05 -8.00
C VAL A 401 -19.25 11.08 -7.00
N GLU A 402 -20.42 11.65 -7.27
CA GLU A 402 -21.14 12.44 -6.27
C GLU A 402 -21.39 11.49 -5.10
N ALA A 403 -20.87 11.86 -3.95
CA ALA A 403 -21.14 11.14 -2.71
C ALA A 403 -22.64 11.26 -2.41
N PHE A 404 -23.36 10.13 -2.43
CA PHE A 404 -24.71 10.03 -1.91
C PHE A 404 -24.69 9.93 -0.39
#